data_ae644dbc5e6dad7682dc0f3809bfc827
#
_entry.id   ae644dbc5e6dad7682dc0f3809bfc827
#
_cell.length_a   1.000
_cell.length_b   1.000
_cell.length_c   1.000
_cell.angle_alpha   90.00
_cell.angle_beta   90.00
_cell.angle_gamma   90.00
#
_symmetry.space_group_name_H-M   'P 1'
#
loop_
_entity.id
_entity.type
_entity.pdbx_description
1 polymer ?
#
loop_
_entity_poly.entity_id
_entity_poly.type
_entity_poly.pdbx_seq_one_letter_code
_entity_poly.pdbx_strand_id
1 'polypeptide(L)'
;MRQGKHCIRRFFMHTGGAVAVEFALVISILLMVVTGIIDFGHAWYMQQVITNASREGARYGIIYITDANGVRITPSALSPTISNYLLTTYKLPTLLPADASPIITVSGAGYTSITKGDPLQVTVTAKKTWFIVAGFVPGMPSTRTLTATTVMLIE
;
A
#
# COMPACT_ATOMS: atom_id res chain seq x y z
N MET A 1 -55.02 -31.62 17.23
CA MET A 1 -53.85 -31.03 16.60
C MET A 1 -53.25 -29.93 17.48
N ARG A 2 -52.37 -30.22 18.45
CA ARG A 2 -51.71 -29.26 19.36
C ARG A 2 -50.47 -29.87 20.01
N GLN A 3 -49.44 -30.21 19.25
CA GLN A 3 -48.17 -30.76 19.81
C GLN A 3 -46.89 -30.15 19.19
N GLY A 4 -46.92 -28.93 18.61
CA GLY A 4 -45.75 -28.40 17.96
C GLY A 4 -44.93 -27.33 18.72
N LYS A 5 -45.36 -26.92 19.95
CA LYS A 5 -44.73 -25.72 20.61
C LYS A 5 -43.77 -26.02 21.75
N HIS A 6 -43.61 -27.30 22.17
CA HIS A 6 -42.75 -27.61 23.32
C HIS A 6 -41.30 -27.98 22.98
N CYS A 7 -40.99 -28.28 21.72
CA CYS A 7 -39.64 -28.75 21.36
C CYS A 7 -38.61 -27.62 21.29
N ILE A 8 -39.00 -26.43 20.85
CA ILE A 8 -38.05 -25.30 20.67
C ILE A 8 -37.62 -24.68 22.01
N ARG A 9 -38.51 -24.73 23.02
CA ARG A 9 -38.24 -24.13 24.33
C ARG A 9 -37.23 -24.91 25.18
N ARG A 10 -37.06 -26.22 24.93
CA ARG A 10 -36.08 -27.08 25.63
C ARG A 10 -34.64 -26.91 25.15
N PHE A 11 -34.42 -26.41 23.94
CA PHE A 11 -33.08 -26.23 23.40
C PHE A 11 -32.33 -25.04 24.08
N PHE A 12 -33.07 -24.04 24.57
CA PHE A 12 -32.49 -22.85 25.22
C PHE A 12 -32.22 -23.00 26.72
N MET A 13 -32.60 -24.11 27.34
CA MET A 13 -32.43 -24.34 28.80
C MET A 13 -31.21 -25.20 29.15
N HIS A 14 -30.36 -25.57 28.21
CA HIS A 14 -29.09 -26.22 28.52
C HIS A 14 -28.02 -25.16 28.74
N THR A 15 -27.39 -25.16 29.92
CA THR A 15 -26.24 -24.33 30.28
C THR A 15 -25.14 -24.38 29.22
N GLY A 16 -24.95 -25.50 28.51
CA GLY A 16 -24.04 -25.65 27.39
C GLY A 16 -24.38 -24.79 26.18
N GLY A 17 -25.69 -24.45 25.94
CA GLY A 17 -26.10 -23.54 24.86
C GLY A 17 -25.73 -22.08 25.14
N ALA A 18 -25.85 -21.64 26.39
CA ALA A 18 -25.48 -20.26 26.78
C ALA A 18 -23.95 -20.05 26.64
N VAL A 19 -23.15 -20.99 27.11
CA VAL A 19 -21.68 -20.94 26.96
C VAL A 19 -21.24 -20.97 25.50
N ALA A 20 -21.92 -21.73 24.64
CA ALA A 20 -21.62 -21.75 23.21
C ALA A 20 -21.90 -20.40 22.54
N VAL A 21 -22.99 -19.71 22.90
CA VAL A 21 -23.30 -18.36 22.39
C VAL A 21 -22.29 -17.34 22.89
N GLU A 22 -21.92 -17.38 24.17
CA GLU A 22 -20.90 -16.49 24.73
C GLU A 22 -19.55 -16.66 24.02
N PHE A 23 -19.12 -17.92 23.82
CA PHE A 23 -17.90 -18.23 23.09
C PHE A 23 -17.98 -17.73 21.63
N ALA A 24 -19.11 -17.91 20.94
CA ALA A 24 -19.29 -17.44 19.57
C ALA A 24 -19.18 -15.92 19.47
N LEU A 25 -19.68 -15.17 20.45
CA LEU A 25 -19.53 -13.71 20.49
C LEU A 25 -18.06 -13.30 20.71
N VAL A 26 -17.39 -13.92 21.67
CA VAL A 26 -15.98 -13.61 21.98
C VAL A 26 -15.08 -13.93 20.79
N ILE A 27 -15.26 -15.09 20.15
CA ILE A 27 -14.43 -15.47 19.00
C ILE A 27 -14.68 -14.57 17.79
N SER A 28 -15.90 -14.09 17.58
CA SER A 28 -16.22 -13.17 16.49
C SER A 28 -15.49 -11.82 16.66
N ILE A 29 -15.48 -11.29 17.87
CA ILE A 29 -14.76 -10.05 18.19
C ILE A 29 -13.25 -10.28 18.05
N LEU A 30 -12.73 -11.40 18.56
CA LEU A 30 -11.32 -11.74 18.42
C LEU A 30 -10.90 -11.83 16.96
N LEU A 31 -11.66 -12.51 16.11
CA LEU A 31 -11.38 -12.61 14.68
C LEU A 31 -11.42 -11.25 13.98
N MET A 32 -12.36 -10.38 14.35
CA MET A 32 -12.42 -9.02 13.83
C MET A 32 -11.14 -8.22 14.16
N VAL A 33 -10.64 -8.32 15.37
CA VAL A 33 -9.40 -7.66 15.80
C VAL A 33 -8.20 -8.23 15.03
N VAL A 34 -8.07 -9.55 14.95
CA VAL A 34 -6.96 -10.20 14.26
C VAL A 34 -6.93 -9.83 12.77
N THR A 35 -8.07 -9.86 12.10
CA THR A 35 -8.16 -9.48 10.68
C THR A 35 -7.87 -7.99 10.47
N GLY A 36 -8.28 -7.14 11.41
CA GLY A 36 -7.92 -5.72 11.41
C GLY A 36 -6.40 -5.50 11.48
N ILE A 37 -5.72 -6.21 12.37
CA ILE A 37 -4.25 -6.14 12.50
C ILE A 37 -3.57 -6.56 11.19
N ILE A 38 -4.03 -7.63 10.55
CA ILE A 38 -3.49 -8.11 9.27
C ILE A 38 -3.67 -7.07 8.16
N ASP A 39 -4.87 -6.51 8.02
CA ASP A 39 -5.17 -5.51 6.99
C ASP A 39 -4.35 -4.22 7.16
N PHE A 40 -4.23 -3.71 8.39
CA PHE A 40 -3.41 -2.53 8.68
C PHE A 40 -1.92 -2.82 8.54
N GLY A 41 -1.45 -3.98 9.00
CA GLY A 41 -0.05 -4.40 8.84
C GLY A 41 0.34 -4.45 7.36
N HIS A 42 -0.54 -4.99 6.50
CA HIS A 42 -0.33 -5.01 5.06
C HIS A 42 -0.33 -3.59 4.44
N ALA A 43 -1.23 -2.70 4.89
CA ALA A 43 -1.22 -1.30 4.43
C ALA A 43 0.09 -0.58 4.83
N TRP A 44 0.57 -0.81 6.04
CA TRP A 44 1.84 -0.27 6.52
C TRP A 44 3.04 -0.79 5.73
N TYR A 45 3.06 -2.09 5.44
CA TYR A 45 4.08 -2.69 4.57
C TYR A 45 4.11 -2.01 3.19
N MET A 46 2.96 -1.88 2.53
CA MET A 46 2.87 -1.20 1.23
C MET A 46 3.37 0.25 1.30
N GLN A 47 3.02 0.99 2.37
CA GLN A 47 3.49 2.36 2.57
C GLN A 47 5.03 2.42 2.67
N GLN A 48 5.66 1.48 3.37
CA GLN A 48 7.12 1.41 3.46
C GLN A 48 7.76 1.09 2.09
N VAL A 49 7.17 0.16 1.35
CA VAL A 49 7.66 -0.20 0.00
C VAL A 49 7.65 1.01 -0.94
N ILE A 50 6.54 1.74 -1.03
CA ILE A 50 6.46 2.92 -1.92
C ILE A 50 7.34 4.07 -1.43
N THR A 51 7.52 4.23 -0.11
CA THR A 51 8.43 5.23 0.46
C THR A 51 9.88 4.92 0.09
N ASN A 52 10.31 3.68 0.21
CA ASN A 52 11.65 3.27 -0.18
C ASN A 52 11.84 3.41 -1.70
N ALA A 53 10.84 3.04 -2.50
CA ALA A 53 10.88 3.21 -3.95
C ALA A 53 11.00 4.69 -4.36
N SER A 54 10.25 5.61 -3.71
CA SER A 54 10.35 7.04 -4.01
C SER A 54 11.74 7.61 -3.69
N ARG A 55 12.36 7.16 -2.59
CA ARG A 55 13.73 7.54 -2.21
C ARG A 55 14.76 7.01 -3.20
N GLU A 56 14.63 5.75 -3.59
CA GLU A 56 15.56 5.13 -4.54
C GLU A 56 15.42 5.76 -5.93
N GLY A 57 14.20 6.06 -6.38
CA GLY A 57 13.96 6.78 -7.63
C GLY A 57 14.55 8.18 -7.64
N ALA A 58 14.39 8.93 -6.53
CA ALA A 58 14.99 10.24 -6.38
C ALA A 58 16.53 10.17 -6.37
N ARG A 59 17.10 9.21 -5.62
CA ARG A 59 18.53 8.95 -5.60
C ARG A 59 19.07 8.62 -6.98
N TYR A 60 18.41 7.72 -7.72
CA TYR A 60 18.80 7.39 -9.09
C TYR A 60 18.78 8.61 -10.00
N GLY A 61 17.79 9.48 -9.85
CA GLY A 61 17.63 10.70 -10.67
C GLY A 61 18.69 11.76 -10.44
N ILE A 62 19.28 11.86 -9.23
CA ILE A 62 20.31 12.86 -8.91
C ILE A 62 21.74 12.37 -9.17
N ILE A 63 21.94 11.10 -9.52
CA ILE A 63 23.28 10.56 -9.82
C ILE A 63 23.89 11.37 -10.98
N TYR A 64 25.16 11.75 -10.78
CA TYR A 64 25.94 12.45 -11.80
C TYR A 64 26.34 11.48 -12.92
N ILE A 65 25.62 11.50 -14.03
CA ILE A 65 25.90 10.70 -15.22
C ILE A 65 26.20 11.64 -16.37
N THR A 66 27.25 11.36 -17.13
CA THR A 66 27.66 12.10 -18.33
C THR A 66 27.41 11.28 -19.58
N ASP A 67 27.18 11.97 -20.70
CA ASP A 67 27.15 11.39 -22.03
C ASP A 67 28.57 11.09 -22.55
N ALA A 68 28.67 10.59 -23.79
CA ALA A 68 29.95 10.28 -24.42
C ALA A 68 30.84 11.53 -24.63
N ASN A 69 30.28 12.75 -24.55
CA ASN A 69 30.98 14.01 -24.69
C ASN A 69 31.37 14.62 -23.33
N GLY A 70 31.10 13.93 -22.24
CA GLY A 70 31.37 14.41 -20.88
C GLY A 70 30.35 15.42 -20.34
N VAL A 71 29.22 15.62 -21.04
CA VAL A 71 28.17 16.52 -20.62
C VAL A 71 27.22 15.79 -19.67
N ARG A 72 26.87 16.41 -18.55
CA ARG A 72 25.94 15.84 -17.58
C ARG A 72 24.54 15.64 -18.22
N ILE A 73 24.00 14.45 -18.03
CA ILE A 73 22.65 14.08 -18.51
C ILE A 73 21.60 14.58 -17.50
N THR A 74 20.54 15.21 -18.01
CA THR A 74 19.38 15.60 -17.17
C THR A 74 18.62 14.36 -16.66
N PRO A 75 17.98 14.38 -15.48
CA PRO A 75 17.18 13.28 -14.98
C PRO A 75 16.09 12.80 -15.94
N SER A 76 15.54 13.70 -16.77
CA SER A 76 14.54 13.36 -17.80
C SER A 76 15.11 12.56 -18.99
N ALA A 77 16.41 12.68 -19.25
CA ALA A 77 17.09 12.01 -20.37
C ALA A 77 17.81 10.72 -19.94
N LEU A 78 17.71 10.31 -18.68
CA LEU A 78 18.30 9.06 -18.19
C LEU A 78 17.74 7.84 -18.92
N SER A 79 18.61 6.87 -19.19
CA SER A 79 18.25 5.57 -19.74
C SER A 79 18.83 4.45 -18.86
N PRO A 80 17.96 3.63 -18.22
CA PRO A 80 16.49 3.72 -18.21
C PRO A 80 15.98 4.99 -17.53
N THR A 81 14.76 5.43 -17.88
CA THR A 81 14.09 6.53 -17.17
C THR A 81 13.86 6.17 -15.69
N ILE A 82 13.72 7.16 -14.81
CA ILE A 82 13.48 6.93 -13.38
C ILE A 82 12.28 5.99 -13.15
N SER A 83 11.19 6.18 -13.89
CA SER A 83 10.02 5.32 -13.79
C SER A 83 10.33 3.89 -14.24
N ASN A 84 11.02 3.73 -15.36
CA ASN A 84 11.37 2.41 -15.87
C ASN A 84 12.38 1.70 -14.95
N TYR A 85 13.34 2.42 -14.40
CA TYR A 85 14.28 1.90 -13.39
C TYR A 85 13.52 1.31 -12.19
N LEU A 86 12.54 2.03 -11.64
CA LEU A 86 11.75 1.55 -10.50
C LEU A 86 10.88 0.34 -10.85
N LEU A 87 10.33 0.27 -12.06
CA LEU A 87 9.49 -0.83 -12.49
C LEU A 87 10.28 -2.10 -12.83
N THR A 88 11.44 -1.97 -13.48
CA THR A 88 12.19 -3.11 -14.02
C THR A 88 13.39 -3.51 -13.17
N THR A 89 14.24 -2.57 -12.77
CA THR A 89 15.48 -2.85 -12.03
C THR A 89 15.21 -2.98 -10.53
N TYR A 90 14.49 -2.03 -9.95
CA TYR A 90 14.06 -2.09 -8.55
C TYR A 90 12.95 -3.13 -8.32
N LYS A 91 12.26 -3.54 -9.40
CA LYS A 91 11.18 -4.55 -9.39
C LYS A 91 10.02 -4.18 -8.44
N LEU A 92 9.66 -2.90 -8.37
CA LEU A 92 8.57 -2.41 -7.53
C LEU A 92 7.27 -3.22 -7.64
N PRO A 93 6.81 -3.65 -8.86
CA PRO A 93 5.58 -4.43 -8.97
C PRO A 93 5.63 -5.78 -8.27
N THR A 94 6.81 -6.38 -8.09
CA THR A 94 6.95 -7.68 -7.39
C THR A 94 6.92 -7.54 -5.87
N LEU A 95 7.12 -6.33 -5.33
CA LEU A 95 7.09 -6.01 -3.91
C LEU A 95 5.68 -5.60 -3.45
N LEU A 96 4.77 -5.36 -4.38
CA LEU A 96 3.41 -4.94 -4.13
C LEU A 96 2.41 -6.02 -4.58
N PRO A 97 1.20 -6.04 -4.03
CA PRO A 97 0.12 -6.90 -4.55
C PRO A 97 -0.16 -6.62 -6.03
N ALA A 98 -0.62 -7.63 -6.75
CA ALA A 98 -0.87 -7.53 -8.20
C ALA A 98 -1.91 -6.45 -8.58
N ASP A 99 -2.84 -6.15 -7.67
CA ASP A 99 -3.89 -5.14 -7.84
C ASP A 99 -3.45 -3.72 -7.45
N ALA A 100 -2.24 -3.55 -6.90
CA ALA A 100 -1.75 -2.27 -6.38
C ALA A 100 -1.47 -1.22 -7.47
N SER A 101 -1.18 -1.65 -8.71
CA SER A 101 -0.98 -0.80 -9.90
C SER A 101 -0.14 0.45 -9.59
N PRO A 102 1.16 0.32 -9.29
CA PRO A 102 1.99 1.45 -8.89
C PRO A 102 2.13 2.46 -10.04
N ILE A 103 1.92 3.74 -9.74
CA ILE A 103 2.12 4.87 -10.66
C ILE A 103 3.28 5.71 -10.13
N ILE A 104 4.23 6.03 -11.00
CA ILE A 104 5.41 6.81 -10.68
C ILE A 104 5.34 8.13 -11.44
N THR A 105 5.39 9.23 -10.72
CA THR A 105 5.40 10.59 -11.27
C THR A 105 6.68 11.28 -10.86
N VAL A 106 7.41 11.80 -11.84
CA VAL A 106 8.65 12.55 -11.62
C VAL A 106 8.40 14.00 -12.02
N SER A 107 8.78 14.95 -11.17
CA SER A 107 8.54 16.38 -11.33
C SER A 107 9.62 17.22 -10.63
N GLY A 108 9.46 18.55 -10.66
CA GLY A 108 10.40 19.49 -10.08
C GLY A 108 11.34 20.12 -11.12
N ALA A 109 11.94 21.26 -10.81
CA ALA A 109 12.86 21.95 -11.71
C ALA A 109 14.06 21.07 -12.09
N GLY A 110 14.59 20.28 -11.13
CA GLY A 110 15.69 19.37 -11.37
C GLY A 110 15.37 18.19 -12.29
N TYR A 111 14.12 17.98 -12.72
CA TYR A 111 13.81 16.92 -13.69
C TYR A 111 14.36 17.23 -15.10
N THR A 112 14.31 18.49 -15.51
CA THR A 112 14.79 18.94 -16.82
C THR A 112 16.04 19.81 -16.74
N SER A 113 16.56 20.05 -15.54
CA SER A 113 17.74 20.88 -15.26
C SER A 113 18.85 20.03 -14.67
N ILE A 114 20.07 20.53 -14.82
CA ILE A 114 21.29 20.00 -14.17
C ILE A 114 21.87 21.02 -13.18
N THR A 115 21.12 22.09 -12.92
CA THR A 115 21.57 23.17 -12.03
C THR A 115 21.59 22.67 -10.60
N LYS A 116 22.73 22.86 -9.94
CA LYS A 116 22.89 22.51 -8.53
C LYS A 116 21.86 23.25 -7.66
N GLY A 117 21.20 22.48 -6.80
CA GLY A 117 20.17 23.00 -5.91
C GLY A 117 18.74 22.90 -6.45
N ASP A 118 18.55 22.57 -7.72
CA ASP A 118 17.21 22.37 -8.27
C ASP A 118 16.54 21.11 -7.67
N PRO A 119 15.27 21.18 -7.22
CA PRO A 119 14.57 20.07 -6.62
C PRO A 119 14.11 19.06 -7.67
N LEU A 120 14.44 17.78 -7.46
CA LEU A 120 13.86 16.63 -8.15
C LEU A 120 12.87 15.96 -7.20
N GLN A 121 11.62 15.86 -7.62
CA GLN A 121 10.57 15.22 -6.86
C GLN A 121 10.13 13.91 -7.52
N VAL A 122 10.13 12.82 -6.76
CA VAL A 122 9.62 11.51 -7.19
C VAL A 122 8.45 11.12 -6.29
N THR A 123 7.29 10.96 -6.90
CA THR A 123 6.06 10.52 -6.23
C THR A 123 5.69 9.13 -6.72
N VAL A 124 5.50 8.22 -5.77
CA VAL A 124 5.02 6.85 -6.04
C VAL A 124 3.67 6.69 -5.37
N THR A 125 2.69 6.26 -6.14
CA THR A 125 1.35 5.94 -5.62
C THR A 125 1.05 4.47 -5.86
N ALA A 126 0.32 3.85 -4.93
CA ALA A 126 -0.15 2.48 -5.07
C ALA A 126 -1.55 2.34 -4.49
N LYS A 127 -2.37 1.51 -5.10
CA LYS A 127 -3.73 1.21 -4.64
C LYS A 127 -3.69 0.11 -3.58
N LYS A 128 -4.23 0.36 -2.40
CA LYS A 128 -4.46 -0.64 -1.35
C LYS A 128 -5.93 -1.07 -1.40
N THR A 129 -6.15 -2.35 -1.58
CA THR A 129 -7.47 -2.99 -1.42
C THR A 129 -7.54 -3.60 -0.03
N TRP A 130 -8.62 -3.29 0.72
CA TRP A 130 -8.87 -3.86 2.03
C TRP A 130 -9.47 -5.26 1.87
N PHE A 131 -8.96 -6.24 2.62
CA PHE A 131 -9.43 -7.63 2.52
C PHE A 131 -10.74 -7.83 3.26
N ILE A 132 -10.82 -7.35 4.50
CA ILE A 132 -11.92 -7.70 5.41
C ILE A 132 -12.51 -6.43 6.07
N VAL A 133 -11.66 -5.50 6.50
CA VAL A 133 -12.08 -4.34 7.30
C VAL A 133 -13.15 -3.50 6.59
N ALA A 134 -13.06 -3.32 5.28
CA ALA A 134 -14.07 -2.58 4.52
C ALA A 134 -15.47 -3.22 4.54
N GLY A 135 -15.57 -4.54 4.75
CA GLY A 135 -16.85 -5.24 4.88
C GLY A 135 -17.53 -5.05 6.24
N PHE A 136 -16.76 -4.71 7.28
CA PHE A 136 -17.29 -4.52 8.64
C PHE A 136 -17.56 -3.06 9.00
N VAL A 137 -16.92 -2.11 8.31
CA VAL A 137 -17.07 -0.67 8.60
C VAL A 137 -17.98 -0.03 7.56
N PRO A 138 -19.23 0.32 7.91
CA PRO A 138 -20.15 0.98 6.98
C PRO A 138 -19.57 2.29 6.44
N GLY A 139 -19.61 2.48 5.13
CA GLY A 139 -19.10 3.69 4.47
C GLY A 139 -17.59 3.72 4.22
N MET A 140 -16.84 2.71 4.64
CA MET A 140 -15.42 2.61 4.32
C MET A 140 -15.23 2.19 2.86
N PRO A 141 -14.44 2.94 2.06
CA PRO A 141 -14.16 2.54 0.68
C PRO A 141 -13.33 1.25 0.66
N SER A 142 -13.66 0.34 -0.26
CA SER A 142 -12.94 -0.94 -0.43
C SER A 142 -11.48 -0.77 -0.85
N THR A 143 -11.12 0.41 -1.36
CA THR A 143 -9.77 0.72 -1.82
C THR A 143 -9.33 2.10 -1.35
N ARG A 144 -8.03 2.25 -1.10
CA ARG A 144 -7.40 3.53 -0.75
C ARG A 144 -6.10 3.69 -1.54
N THR A 145 -5.84 4.90 -2.03
CA THR A 145 -4.55 5.25 -2.63
C THR A 145 -3.56 5.62 -1.54
N LEU A 146 -2.43 4.95 -1.54
CA LEU A 146 -1.26 5.28 -0.74
C LEU A 146 -0.31 6.11 -1.60
N THR A 147 0.32 7.11 -1.02
CA THR A 147 1.23 8.02 -1.73
C THR A 147 2.49 8.24 -0.92
N ALA A 148 3.62 8.19 -1.58
CA ALA A 148 4.91 8.56 -1.00
C ALA A 148 5.63 9.52 -1.96
N THR A 149 6.14 10.62 -1.42
CA THR A 149 6.86 11.64 -2.19
C THR A 149 8.21 11.89 -1.56
N THR A 150 9.24 11.89 -2.36
CA THR A 150 10.62 12.26 -1.96
C THR A 150 11.12 13.39 -2.84
N VAL A 151 11.72 14.38 -2.21
CA VAL A 151 12.38 15.50 -2.89
C VAL A 151 13.87 15.43 -2.57
N MET A 152 14.70 15.49 -3.60
CA MET A 152 16.16 15.58 -3.47
C MET A 152 16.67 16.72 -4.37
N LEU A 153 17.74 17.36 -3.96
CA LEU A 153 18.35 18.44 -4.72
C LEU A 153 19.43 17.89 -5.66
N ILE A 154 19.53 18.46 -6.85
CA ILE A 154 20.61 18.17 -7.79
C ILE A 154 21.94 18.65 -7.17
N GLU A 155 22.96 17.81 -7.16
CA GLU A 155 24.30 18.10 -6.62
C GLU A 155 25.24 18.65 -7.69
#